data_18feccdb1fd7026a648cdc5e08997320
#
_entry.id   18feccdb1fd7026a648cdc5e08997320
#
_cell.length_a   1.000
_cell.length_b   1.000
_cell.length_c   1.000
_cell.angle_alpha   90.00
_cell.angle_beta   90.00
_cell.angle_gamma   90.00
#
_symmetry.space_group_name_H-M   'P 1'
#
loop_
_entity.id
_entity.type
_entity.pdbx_description
1 polymer ?
#
loop_
_entity_poly.entity_id
_entity_poly.type
_entity_poly.pdbx_seq_one_letter_code
_entity_poly.pdbx_strand_id
1 'polypeptide(L)'
;MTEYKVWAFARSAAPNLPALEEQLAEVMREADRRGYIIVNSCMEQKYGTEFWRPALFAMLAAVQQGRVNAIMVQSLDRLSHDITTLYRILRFLQNYGAVLITTE
;
A
#
# COMPACT_ATOMS: atom_id res chain seq x y z
N MET A 1 1.92 -12.00 19.85
CA MET A 1 1.45 -10.74 19.35
C MET A 1 2.21 -10.40 18.07
N THR A 2 1.50 -10.10 16.99
CA THR A 2 2.13 -9.85 15.70
C THR A 2 2.58 -8.39 15.63
N GLU A 3 3.85 -8.17 15.37
CA GLU A 3 4.38 -6.85 15.09
C GLU A 3 4.29 -6.61 13.59
N TYR A 4 3.59 -5.53 13.20
CA TYR A 4 3.47 -5.17 11.79
C TYR A 4 4.53 -4.14 11.40
N LYS A 5 5.31 -4.51 10.40
CA LYS A 5 6.24 -3.63 9.73
C LYS A 5 5.59 -3.21 8.42
N VAL A 6 5.18 -1.97 8.35
CA VAL A 6 4.21 -1.48 7.37
C VAL A 6 4.90 -0.66 6.28
N TRP A 7 4.44 -0.85 5.06
CA TRP A 7 4.67 0.09 3.96
C TRP A 7 3.36 0.83 3.70
N ALA A 8 3.37 2.14 3.90
CA ALA A 8 2.20 2.98 3.65
C ALA A 8 2.15 3.36 2.17
N PHE A 9 0.99 3.22 1.56
CA PHE A 9 0.82 3.44 0.12
C PHE A 9 -0.40 4.33 -0.13
N ALA A 10 -0.23 5.33 -0.99
CA ALA A 10 -1.31 6.19 -1.44
C ALA A 10 -1.29 6.27 -2.96
N ARG A 11 -2.46 6.33 -3.57
CA ARG A 11 -2.60 6.41 -5.03
C ARG A 11 -3.76 7.33 -5.41
N SER A 12 -3.55 8.09 -6.45
CA SER A 12 -4.59 8.90 -7.08
C SER A 12 -4.48 8.77 -8.60
N ALA A 13 -5.62 8.66 -9.27
CA ALA A 13 -5.67 8.65 -10.73
C ALA A 13 -5.51 10.06 -11.30
N ALA A 14 -5.96 11.08 -10.56
CA ALA A 14 -5.92 12.47 -10.99
C ALA A 14 -4.68 13.18 -10.44
N PRO A 15 -4.16 14.22 -11.14
CA PRO A 15 -3.00 15.00 -10.68
C PRO A 15 -3.42 15.97 -9.57
N ASN A 16 -3.52 15.44 -8.35
CA ASN A 16 -3.89 16.23 -7.17
C ASN A 16 -2.92 15.88 -6.04
N LEU A 17 -1.74 16.47 -6.08
CA LEU A 17 -0.70 16.19 -5.09
C LEU A 17 -1.12 16.50 -3.65
N PRO A 18 -1.79 17.65 -3.35
CA PRO A 18 -2.22 17.89 -1.98
C PRO A 18 -3.15 16.82 -1.42
N ALA A 19 -4.11 16.33 -2.24
CA ALA A 19 -5.02 15.27 -1.81
C ALA A 19 -4.27 13.95 -1.60
N LEU A 20 -3.29 13.67 -2.45
CA LEU A 20 -2.48 12.46 -2.36
C LEU A 20 -1.60 12.49 -1.11
N GLU A 21 -0.99 13.63 -0.80
CA GLU A 21 -0.21 13.80 0.41
C GLU A 21 -1.08 13.65 1.67
N GLU A 22 -2.29 14.19 1.65
CA GLU A 22 -3.22 14.05 2.77
C GLU A 22 -3.64 12.59 2.96
N GLN A 23 -3.87 11.87 1.87
CA GLN A 23 -4.20 10.45 1.93
C GLN A 23 -3.08 9.67 2.60
N LEU A 24 -1.82 9.90 2.19
CA LEU A 24 -0.67 9.22 2.78
C LEU A 24 -0.51 9.59 4.25
N ALA A 25 -0.65 10.87 4.59
CA ALA A 25 -0.55 11.33 5.98
C ALA A 25 -1.59 10.65 6.87
N GLU A 26 -2.81 10.47 6.37
CA GLU A 26 -3.87 9.77 7.10
C GLU A 26 -3.50 8.32 7.36
N VAL A 27 -2.98 7.63 6.34
CA VAL A 27 -2.55 6.23 6.48
C VAL A 27 -1.44 6.13 7.53
N MET A 28 -0.46 7.02 7.47
CA MET A 28 0.67 7.00 8.40
C MET A 28 0.24 7.32 9.83
N ARG A 29 -0.69 8.28 10.02
CA ARG A 29 -1.24 8.58 11.34
C ARG A 29 -1.95 7.37 11.94
N GLU A 30 -2.73 6.67 11.12
CA GLU A 30 -3.46 5.49 11.59
C GLU A 30 -2.51 4.34 11.95
N ALA A 31 -1.46 4.15 11.15
CA ALA A 31 -0.43 3.14 11.46
C ALA A 31 0.25 3.46 12.79
N ASP A 32 0.60 4.72 13.01
CA ASP A 32 1.23 5.16 14.25
C ASP A 32 0.29 4.98 15.44
N ARG A 33 -0.98 5.35 15.28
CA ARG A 33 -1.99 5.18 16.33
C ARG A 33 -2.15 3.72 16.75
N ARG A 34 -2.05 2.80 15.79
CA ARG A 34 -2.17 1.36 16.06
C ARG A 34 -0.87 0.73 16.57
N GLY A 35 0.20 1.51 16.67
CA GLY A 35 1.50 1.01 17.15
C GLY A 35 2.28 0.21 16.11
N TYR A 36 1.97 0.38 14.84
CA TYR A 36 2.70 -0.29 13.77
C TYR A 36 4.02 0.42 13.47
N ILE A 37 5.02 -0.32 13.01
CA ILE A 37 6.31 0.24 12.60
C ILE A 37 6.22 0.61 11.12
N ILE A 38 6.36 1.90 10.80
CA ILE A 38 6.37 2.36 9.40
C ILE A 38 7.81 2.24 8.88
N VAL A 39 8.01 1.29 7.96
CA VAL A 39 9.33 1.03 7.37
C VAL A 39 9.55 1.96 6.18
N ASN A 40 8.52 2.17 5.37
CA ASN A 40 8.61 3.03 4.19
C ASN A 40 7.22 3.49 3.77
N SER A 41 7.20 4.44 2.86
CA SER A 41 5.96 4.95 2.29
C SER A 41 6.20 5.38 0.85
N CYS A 42 5.14 5.38 0.05
CA CYS A 42 5.22 5.90 -1.31
C CYS A 42 3.87 6.43 -1.78
N MET A 43 3.92 7.25 -2.81
CA MET A 43 2.75 7.81 -3.47
C MET A 43 2.83 7.45 -4.95
N GLU A 44 1.67 7.17 -5.52
CA GLU A 44 1.57 6.82 -6.93
C GLU A 44 0.45 7.64 -7.58
N GLN A 45 0.76 8.30 -8.69
CA GLN A 45 -0.22 9.06 -9.45
C GLN A 45 -0.42 8.36 -10.78
N LYS A 46 -1.28 7.33 -10.78
CA LYS A 46 -1.55 6.51 -11.96
C LYS A 46 -2.94 5.91 -11.88
N TYR A 47 -3.51 5.62 -13.03
CA TYR A 47 -4.69 4.78 -13.10
C TYR A 47 -4.35 3.39 -12.55
N GLY A 48 -5.24 2.79 -11.78
CA GLY A 48 -4.97 1.51 -11.15
C GLY A 48 -4.82 0.32 -12.10
N THR A 49 -5.09 0.53 -13.38
CA THR A 49 -4.98 -0.49 -14.43
C THR A 49 -3.72 -0.35 -15.28
N GLU A 50 -2.91 0.67 -15.06
CA GLU A 50 -1.68 0.83 -15.82
C GLU A 50 -0.71 -0.30 -15.53
N PHE A 51 -0.05 -0.79 -16.59
CA PHE A 51 0.89 -1.89 -16.50
C PHE A 51 2.18 -1.50 -15.75
N TRP A 52 2.72 -0.31 -16.04
CA TRP A 52 3.98 0.13 -15.44
C TRP A 52 3.72 0.93 -14.17
N ARG A 53 3.99 0.31 -13.03
CA ARG A 53 3.74 0.92 -11.72
C ARG A 53 4.97 0.74 -10.82
N PRO A 54 6.03 1.56 -11.00
CA PRO A 54 7.28 1.38 -10.24
C PRO A 54 7.11 1.49 -8.73
N ALA A 55 6.22 2.38 -8.24
CA ALA A 55 5.98 2.51 -6.81
C ALA A 55 5.37 1.22 -6.23
N LEU A 56 4.40 0.65 -6.93
CA LEU A 56 3.80 -0.62 -6.53
C LEU A 56 4.84 -1.74 -6.53
N PHE A 57 5.65 -1.81 -7.59
CA PHE A 57 6.66 -2.87 -7.72
C PHE A 57 7.72 -2.77 -6.64
N ALA A 58 8.15 -1.55 -6.27
CA ALA A 58 9.11 -1.36 -5.17
C ALA A 58 8.55 -1.87 -3.84
N MET A 59 7.27 -1.60 -3.58
CA MET A 59 6.58 -2.07 -2.38
C MET A 59 6.50 -3.61 -2.36
N LEU A 60 6.10 -4.21 -3.47
CA LEU A 60 5.99 -5.67 -3.55
C LEU A 60 7.36 -6.35 -3.43
N ALA A 61 8.42 -5.72 -3.95
CA ALA A 61 9.78 -6.23 -3.77
C ALA A 61 10.19 -6.24 -2.29
N ALA A 62 9.80 -5.22 -1.53
CA ALA A 62 10.06 -5.16 -0.09
C ALA A 62 9.34 -6.29 0.65
N VAL A 63 8.11 -6.61 0.24
CA VAL A 63 7.35 -7.74 0.77
C VAL A 63 8.09 -9.05 0.50
N GLN A 64 8.50 -9.25 -0.75
CA GLN A 64 9.20 -10.47 -1.15
C GLN A 64 10.52 -10.66 -0.39
N GLN A 65 11.21 -9.57 -0.12
CA GLN A 65 12.47 -9.59 0.62
C GLN A 65 12.30 -9.72 2.13
N GLY A 66 11.07 -9.74 2.62
CA GLY A 66 10.79 -9.85 4.05
C GLY A 66 11.05 -8.58 4.86
N ARG A 67 11.22 -7.43 4.19
CA ARG A 67 11.46 -6.15 4.89
C ARG A 67 10.20 -5.58 5.52
N VAL A 68 9.05 -5.89 4.95
CA VAL A 68 7.74 -5.50 5.48
C VAL A 68 6.82 -6.72 5.46
N ASN A 69 5.91 -6.78 6.40
CA ASN A 69 4.91 -7.86 6.47
C ASN A 69 3.47 -7.34 6.38
N ALA A 70 3.31 -6.06 6.10
CA ALA A 70 2.00 -5.45 5.92
C ALA A 70 2.09 -4.27 4.96
N ILE A 71 1.06 -4.12 4.15
CA ILE A 71 0.84 -2.94 3.31
C ILE A 71 -0.39 -2.24 3.87
N MET A 72 -0.33 -0.94 4.03
CA MET A 72 -1.44 -0.17 4.55
C MET A 72 -1.88 0.89 3.56
N VAL A 73 -3.17 0.90 3.27
CA VAL A 73 -3.80 1.81 2.31
C VAL A 73 -5.08 2.39 2.93
N GLN A 74 -5.59 3.47 2.36
CA GLN A 74 -6.85 4.05 2.79
C GLN A 74 -8.02 3.10 2.49
N SER A 75 -8.05 2.54 1.28
CA SER A 75 -9.08 1.59 0.83
C SER A 75 -8.51 0.70 -0.27
N LEU A 76 -9.21 -0.39 -0.58
CA LEU A 76 -8.72 -1.38 -1.54
C LEU A 76 -8.55 -0.80 -2.95
N ASP A 77 -9.42 0.11 -3.37
CA ASP A 77 -9.35 0.71 -4.70
C ASP A 77 -8.11 1.58 -4.88
N ARG A 78 -7.41 1.95 -3.79
CA ARG A 78 -6.13 2.65 -3.89
C ARG A 78 -5.02 1.75 -4.42
N LEU A 79 -5.14 0.44 -4.27
CA LEU A 79 -4.19 -0.49 -4.89
C LEU A 79 -4.50 -0.69 -6.37
N SER A 80 -5.77 -0.88 -6.71
CA SER A 80 -6.20 -1.07 -8.10
C SER A 80 -7.72 -0.94 -8.21
N HIS A 81 -8.19 -0.39 -9.33
CA HIS A 81 -9.60 -0.43 -9.71
C HIS A 81 -9.94 -1.74 -10.44
N ASP A 82 -8.94 -2.43 -10.97
CA ASP A 82 -9.12 -3.69 -11.68
C ASP A 82 -9.13 -4.85 -10.69
N ILE A 83 -10.24 -5.57 -10.64
CA ILE A 83 -10.43 -6.66 -9.69
C ILE A 83 -9.40 -7.78 -9.90
N THR A 84 -9.02 -8.05 -11.15
CA THR A 84 -8.03 -9.08 -11.46
C THR A 84 -6.65 -8.69 -10.92
N THR A 85 -6.24 -7.44 -11.12
CA THR A 85 -4.98 -6.93 -10.60
C THR A 85 -4.98 -6.94 -9.08
N LEU A 86 -6.07 -6.49 -8.46
CA LEU A 86 -6.20 -6.50 -7.01
C LEU A 86 -6.05 -7.93 -6.45
N TYR A 87 -6.73 -8.89 -7.07
CA TYR A 87 -6.63 -10.29 -6.67
C TYR A 87 -5.20 -10.81 -6.76
N ARG A 88 -4.48 -10.45 -7.83
CA ARG A 88 -3.07 -10.87 -7.99
C ARG A 88 -2.19 -10.27 -6.91
N ILE A 89 -2.41 -9.02 -6.53
CA ILE A 89 -1.67 -8.37 -5.44
C ILE A 89 -1.94 -9.11 -4.13
N LEU A 90 -3.20 -9.39 -3.82
CA LEU A 90 -3.56 -10.09 -2.58
C LEU A 90 -2.96 -11.49 -2.52
N ARG A 91 -2.95 -12.22 -3.64
CA ARG A 91 -2.30 -13.54 -3.74
C ARG A 91 -0.80 -13.44 -3.50
N PHE A 92 -0.16 -12.42 -4.09
CA PHE A 92 1.27 -12.18 -3.86
C PHE A 92 1.57 -11.95 -2.38
N LEU A 93 0.79 -11.08 -1.73
CA LEU A 93 0.97 -10.82 -0.30
C LEU A 93 0.82 -12.09 0.51
N GLN A 94 -0.22 -12.87 0.24
CA GLN A 94 -0.46 -14.13 0.94
C GLN A 94 0.71 -15.10 0.79
N ASN A 95 1.26 -15.20 -0.43
CA ASN A 95 2.37 -16.11 -0.71
C ASN A 95 3.64 -15.76 0.08
N TYR A 96 3.80 -14.50 0.45
CA TYR A 96 4.98 -14.04 1.19
C TYR A 96 4.66 -13.70 2.66
N GLY A 97 3.50 -14.14 3.14
CA GLY A 97 3.13 -13.98 4.54
C GLY A 97 2.82 -12.55 4.96
N ALA A 98 2.45 -11.70 4.00
CA ALA A 98 2.10 -10.32 4.27
C ALA A 98 0.58 -10.12 4.25
N VAL A 99 0.12 -9.08 4.94
CA VAL A 99 -1.31 -8.72 5.01
C VAL A 99 -1.56 -7.34 4.42
N LEU A 100 -2.79 -7.12 4.00
CA LEU A 100 -3.26 -5.81 3.57
C LEU A 100 -4.15 -5.23 4.67
N ILE A 101 -3.84 -4.00 5.08
CA ILE A 101 -4.57 -3.30 6.13
C ILE A 101 -5.15 -2.01 5.52
N THR A 102 -6.41 -1.74 5.79
CA THR A 102 -7.04 -0.48 5.38
C THR A 102 -7.32 0.39 6.59
N THR A 103 -7.37 1.70 6.37
CA THR A 103 -7.74 2.65 7.44
C THR A 103 -9.24 2.71 7.66
N GLU A 104 -10.00 2.27 6.68
CA GLU A 104 -11.47 2.22 6.76
C GLU A 104 -11.97 1.00 7.48
#